data_884e88f46c46a7290d4b62f043de6f42
#
_entry.id   884e88f46c46a7290d4b62f043de6f42
#
_cell.length_a   1.000
_cell.length_b   1.000
_cell.length_c   1.000
_cell.angle_alpha   90.00
_cell.angle_beta   90.00
_cell.angle_gamma   90.00
#
_symmetry.space_group_name_H-M   'P 1'
#
loop_
_entity.id
_entity.type
_entity.pdbx_description
1 polymer ?
#
loop_
_entity_poly.entity_id
_entity_poly.type
_entity_poly.pdbx_seq_one_letter_code
_entity_poly.pdbx_strand_id
1 'polypeptide(L)'
;DIEWQPHDLSIRVEDKDVRVDVYRSSGPGGQGVNTTDSAVRLTHLPTGLVVTCQDERSQIKNRAKAMRVLKARLLERAQEERAAAIAADRRSQVGTGERSERIRTYNFTQGRVSDHRIGLTLHRLPAVLEGDLNEIIDGLTAWDQGRKLAESPA
;
A
#
# COMPACT_ATOMS: atom_id res chain seq x y z
N ASP A 1 -2.32 -19.85 11.83
CA ASP A 1 -1.93 -19.80 10.42
C ASP A 1 -2.82 -18.79 9.71
N ILE A 2 -2.30 -17.58 9.52
CA ILE A 2 -2.95 -16.59 8.64
C ILE A 2 -2.60 -17.00 7.23
N GLU A 3 -3.51 -17.70 6.57
CA GLU A 3 -3.43 -17.99 5.14
C GLU A 3 -3.41 -16.67 4.38
N TRP A 4 -2.26 -16.33 3.88
CA TRP A 4 -2.04 -15.20 2.98
C TRP A 4 -2.69 -15.54 1.63
N GLN A 5 -3.94 -15.14 1.44
CA GLN A 5 -4.55 -15.21 0.12
C GLN A 5 -4.05 -14.01 -0.70
N PRO A 6 -3.34 -14.25 -1.80
CA PRO A 6 -3.06 -13.20 -2.76
C PRO A 6 -4.41 -12.81 -3.38
N HIS A 7 -5.01 -11.72 -2.91
CA HIS A 7 -6.14 -11.14 -3.60
C HIS A 7 -5.65 -10.71 -4.97
N ASP A 8 -6.10 -11.42 -5.99
CA ASP A 8 -5.91 -11.11 -7.40
C ASP A 8 -6.34 -9.65 -7.64
N LEU A 9 -5.35 -8.75 -7.69
CA LEU A 9 -5.55 -7.39 -8.14
C LEU A 9 -5.75 -7.42 -9.67
N SER A 10 -6.91 -7.90 -10.10
CA SER A 10 -7.30 -7.80 -11.50
C SER A 10 -7.74 -6.36 -11.78
N ILE A 11 -6.86 -5.57 -12.37
CA ILE A 11 -7.22 -4.22 -12.83
C ILE A 11 -8.09 -4.35 -14.08
N ARG A 12 -9.36 -3.99 -13.95
CA ARG A 12 -10.25 -3.81 -15.09
C ARG A 12 -10.05 -2.40 -15.64
N VAL A 13 -9.54 -2.32 -16.87
CA VAL A 13 -9.44 -1.07 -17.62
C VAL A 13 -10.60 -1.06 -18.61
N GLU A 14 -11.53 -0.11 -18.48
CA GLU A 14 -12.64 0.07 -19.41
C GLU A 14 -12.19 0.94 -20.59
N ASP A 15 -12.73 0.65 -21.77
CA ASP A 15 -12.37 1.39 -22.99
C ASP A 15 -12.72 2.88 -22.88
N LYS A 16 -13.75 3.27 -22.11
CA LYS A 16 -14.12 4.67 -21.86
C LYS A 16 -13.07 5.45 -21.06
N ASP A 17 -12.23 4.75 -20.28
CA ASP A 17 -11.20 5.36 -19.43
C ASP A 17 -9.86 5.53 -20.18
N VAL A 18 -9.80 5.06 -21.42
CA VAL A 18 -8.59 5.10 -22.24
C VAL A 18 -8.81 5.93 -23.49
N ARG A 19 -8.11 7.04 -23.59
CA ARG A 19 -8.01 7.80 -24.81
C ARG A 19 -6.95 7.19 -25.72
N VAL A 20 -7.31 6.95 -26.98
CA VAL A 20 -6.45 6.36 -28.00
C VAL A 20 -6.11 7.42 -29.05
N ASP A 21 -4.85 7.78 -29.14
CA ASP A 21 -4.33 8.67 -30.17
C ASP A 21 -3.44 7.87 -31.13
N VAL A 22 -3.65 8.04 -32.41
CA VAL A 22 -2.88 7.38 -33.49
C VAL A 22 -2.03 8.40 -34.22
N TYR A 23 -0.79 8.05 -34.51
CA TYR A 23 0.14 8.96 -35.18
C TYR A 23 1.18 8.20 -36.03
N ARG A 24 1.93 8.90 -36.82
CA ARG A 24 3.02 8.31 -37.63
C ARG A 24 4.17 7.92 -36.72
N SER A 25 4.71 6.71 -36.93
CA SER A 25 5.92 6.28 -36.25
C SER A 25 7.10 7.16 -36.68
N SER A 26 7.94 7.54 -35.72
CA SER A 26 9.18 8.27 -35.99
C SER A 26 10.36 7.28 -36.01
N GLY A 27 11.21 7.40 -37.06
CA GLY A 27 12.42 6.57 -37.19
C GLY A 27 12.93 6.50 -38.60
N PRO A 28 14.16 6.00 -38.82
CA PRO A 28 14.69 5.73 -40.17
C PRO A 28 13.87 4.60 -40.79
N GLY A 29 13.01 4.92 -41.75
CA GLY A 29 12.14 3.95 -42.39
C GLY A 29 11.80 4.32 -43.82
N GLY A 30 11.46 3.30 -44.60
CA GLY A 30 11.00 3.48 -46.01
C GLY A 30 9.54 3.97 -46.08
N GLN A 31 8.93 3.85 -47.27
CA GLN A 31 7.61 4.38 -47.60
C GLN A 31 6.52 4.01 -46.55
N GLY A 32 6.52 2.79 -45.98
CA GLY A 32 5.54 2.34 -45.03
C GLY A 32 5.57 3.07 -43.67
N VAL A 33 6.74 3.54 -43.21
CA VAL A 33 6.89 4.31 -41.96
C VAL A 33 6.39 5.75 -42.16
N ASN A 34 6.61 6.30 -43.34
CA ASN A 34 6.32 7.70 -43.63
C ASN A 34 4.85 7.95 -44.06
N THR A 35 4.13 6.89 -44.46
CA THR A 35 2.76 7.03 -44.99
C THR A 35 1.67 6.43 -44.06
N THR A 36 2.02 5.55 -43.11
CA THR A 36 1.04 4.82 -42.32
C THR A 36 1.05 5.28 -40.86
N ASP A 37 -0.11 5.64 -40.33
CA ASP A 37 -0.29 5.95 -38.90
C ASP A 37 -0.35 4.67 -38.09
N SER A 38 0.81 4.06 -37.82
CA SER A 38 0.92 2.77 -37.10
C SER A 38 1.23 2.92 -35.63
N ALA A 39 1.76 4.06 -35.18
CA ALA A 39 2.06 4.32 -33.80
C ALA A 39 0.80 4.66 -32.99
N VAL A 40 0.72 4.14 -31.76
CA VAL A 40 -0.41 4.31 -30.87
C VAL A 40 0.05 4.89 -29.54
N ARG A 41 -0.68 5.90 -29.06
CA ARG A 41 -0.56 6.45 -27.71
C ARG A 41 -1.86 6.17 -26.96
N LEU A 42 -1.75 5.53 -25.81
CA LEU A 42 -2.85 5.31 -24.89
C LEU A 42 -2.67 6.23 -23.69
N THR A 43 -3.71 6.97 -23.34
CA THR A 43 -3.74 7.81 -22.13
C THR A 43 -4.87 7.31 -21.24
N HIS A 44 -4.53 6.84 -20.05
CA HIS A 44 -5.52 6.46 -19.05
C HIS A 44 -6.00 7.70 -18.32
N LEU A 45 -7.24 8.10 -18.56
CA LEU A 45 -7.82 9.37 -18.10
C LEU A 45 -7.81 9.53 -16.56
N PRO A 46 -8.18 8.51 -15.77
CA PRO A 46 -8.24 8.68 -14.32
C PRO A 46 -6.86 8.88 -13.66
N THR A 47 -5.80 8.24 -14.17
CA THR A 47 -4.44 8.30 -13.58
C THR A 47 -3.49 9.21 -14.34
N GLY A 48 -3.85 9.65 -15.54
CA GLY A 48 -2.99 10.42 -16.44
C GLY A 48 -1.81 9.61 -17.02
N LEU A 49 -1.78 8.29 -16.84
CA LEU A 49 -0.69 7.44 -17.31
C LEU A 49 -0.73 7.32 -18.83
N VAL A 50 0.41 7.58 -19.47
CA VAL A 50 0.56 7.54 -20.93
C VAL A 50 1.49 6.41 -21.32
N VAL A 51 1.06 5.62 -22.32
CA VAL A 51 1.85 4.54 -22.94
C VAL A 51 1.88 4.73 -24.44
N THR A 52 3.05 4.71 -25.03
CA THR A 52 3.24 4.76 -26.49
C THR A 52 3.82 3.46 -26.99
N CYS A 53 3.35 2.99 -28.17
CA CYS A 53 3.87 1.81 -28.83
C CYS A 53 3.95 2.04 -30.34
N GLN A 54 5.13 1.78 -30.91
CA GLN A 54 5.39 1.94 -32.35
C GLN A 54 6.26 0.80 -32.95
N ASP A 55 6.30 -0.34 -32.21
CA ASP A 55 7.24 -1.43 -32.51
C ASP A 55 6.84 -2.25 -33.75
N GLU A 56 5.53 -2.31 -34.00
CA GLU A 56 4.97 -3.11 -35.10
C GLU A 56 4.47 -2.23 -36.22
N ARG A 57 4.44 -2.79 -37.45
CA ARG A 57 3.84 -2.11 -38.62
C ARG A 57 2.32 -2.02 -38.55
N SER A 58 1.70 -2.84 -37.69
CA SER A 58 0.25 -2.90 -37.56
C SER A 58 -0.22 -2.11 -36.32
N GLN A 59 -1.08 -1.09 -36.60
CA GLN A 59 -1.75 -0.31 -35.55
C GLN A 59 -2.49 -1.18 -34.55
N ILE A 60 -3.18 -2.23 -35.00
CA ILE A 60 -3.94 -3.15 -34.14
C ILE A 60 -3.02 -3.87 -33.15
N LYS A 61 -1.85 -4.35 -33.64
CA LYS A 61 -0.85 -5.01 -32.78
C LYS A 61 -0.24 -4.03 -31.79
N ASN A 62 0.08 -2.81 -32.22
CA ASN A 62 0.60 -1.76 -31.34
C ASN A 62 -0.41 -1.39 -30.25
N ARG A 63 -1.70 -1.25 -30.61
CA ARG A 63 -2.78 -1.00 -29.62
C ARG A 63 -2.88 -2.13 -28.61
N ALA A 64 -2.88 -3.38 -29.05
CA ALA A 64 -2.95 -4.53 -28.16
C ALA A 64 -1.72 -4.64 -27.23
N LYS A 65 -0.52 -4.32 -27.74
CA LYS A 65 0.72 -4.27 -26.96
C LYS A 65 0.69 -3.11 -25.95
N ALA A 66 0.33 -1.92 -26.39
CA ALA A 66 0.19 -0.75 -25.52
C ALA A 66 -0.82 -0.98 -24.39
N MET A 67 -1.95 -1.64 -24.67
CA MET A 67 -2.94 -1.99 -23.66
C MET A 67 -2.40 -2.96 -22.61
N ARG A 68 -1.61 -3.96 -23.03
CA ARG A 68 -0.94 -4.86 -22.09
C ARG A 68 0.05 -4.13 -21.18
N VAL A 69 0.87 -3.25 -21.76
CA VAL A 69 1.82 -2.43 -21.00
C VAL A 69 1.10 -1.48 -20.06
N LEU A 70 -0.01 -0.87 -20.49
CA LEU A 70 -0.82 0.02 -19.65
C LEU A 70 -1.36 -0.73 -18.43
N LYS A 71 -1.95 -1.91 -18.65
CA LYS A 71 -2.46 -2.75 -17.54
C LYS A 71 -1.35 -3.16 -16.56
N ALA A 72 -0.18 -3.54 -17.07
CA ALA A 72 0.97 -3.90 -16.23
C ALA A 72 1.44 -2.73 -15.37
N ARG A 73 1.57 -1.53 -15.93
CA ARG A 73 1.98 -0.33 -15.18
C ARG A 73 0.93 0.12 -14.16
N LEU A 74 -0.36 -0.01 -14.48
CA LEU A 74 -1.42 0.28 -13.51
C LEU A 74 -1.41 -0.71 -12.35
N LEU A 75 -1.14 -2.00 -12.62
CA LEU A 75 -1.00 -3.02 -11.60
C LEU A 75 0.20 -2.76 -10.69
N GLU A 76 1.35 -2.46 -11.29
CA GLU A 76 2.58 -2.11 -10.57
C GLU A 76 2.33 -0.92 -9.61
N ARG A 77 1.74 0.16 -10.13
CA ARG A 77 1.40 1.34 -9.33
C ARG A 77 0.45 1.00 -8.16
N ALA A 78 -0.60 0.21 -8.41
CA ALA A 78 -1.53 -0.20 -7.36
C ALA A 78 -0.85 -1.08 -6.29
N GLN A 79 0.10 -1.94 -6.70
CA GLN A 79 0.91 -2.73 -5.77
C GLN A 79 1.86 -1.87 -4.94
N GLU A 80 2.51 -0.88 -5.56
CA GLU A 80 3.39 0.08 -4.88
C GLU A 80 2.61 0.93 -3.85
N GLU A 81 1.45 1.47 -4.23
CA GLU A 81 0.59 2.24 -3.33
C GLU A 81 0.16 1.39 -2.12
N ARG A 82 -0.22 0.13 -2.36
CA ARG A 82 -0.59 -0.82 -1.30
C ARG A 82 0.60 -1.18 -0.41
N ALA A 83 1.75 -1.45 -1.00
CA ALA A 83 2.97 -1.74 -0.25
C ALA A 83 3.42 -0.54 0.60
N ALA A 84 3.32 0.67 0.05
CA ALA A 84 3.61 1.91 0.76
C ALA A 84 2.66 2.12 1.94
N ALA A 85 1.36 1.86 1.77
CA ALA A 85 0.36 1.96 2.85
C ALA A 85 0.67 0.97 3.98
N ILE A 86 0.94 -0.31 3.65
CA ILE A 86 1.31 -1.34 4.63
C ILE A 86 2.62 -0.97 5.34
N ALA A 87 3.61 -0.47 4.59
CA ALA A 87 4.88 -0.05 5.16
C ALA A 87 4.74 1.16 6.09
N ALA A 88 3.86 2.11 5.75
CA ALA A 88 3.54 3.26 6.60
C ALA A 88 2.85 2.82 7.90
N ASP A 89 1.87 1.92 7.81
CA ASP A 89 1.18 1.37 8.97
C ASP A 89 2.15 0.59 9.88
N ARG A 90 2.97 -0.29 9.33
CA ARG A 90 4.02 -0.98 10.08
C ARG A 90 5.00 -0.01 10.74
N ARG A 91 5.41 1.05 10.05
CA ARG A 91 6.33 2.05 10.59
C ARG A 91 5.71 2.84 11.73
N SER A 92 4.40 3.12 11.70
CA SER A 92 3.70 3.78 12.79
C SER A 92 3.59 2.91 14.05
N GLN A 93 3.57 1.57 13.86
CA GLN A 93 3.51 0.61 14.96
C GLN A 93 4.88 0.29 15.57
N VAL A 94 5.96 0.43 14.79
CA VAL A 94 7.34 0.18 15.24
C VAL A 94 7.94 1.52 15.64
N GLY A 95 8.18 1.70 16.95
CA GLY A 95 8.90 2.87 17.45
C GLY A 95 10.36 2.90 17.01
N THR A 96 11.10 3.95 17.36
CA THR A 96 12.51 4.14 16.99
C THR A 96 13.46 3.13 17.64
N GLY A 97 12.96 2.35 18.63
CA GLY A 97 13.76 1.43 19.45
C GLY A 97 14.58 2.14 20.54
N GLU A 98 14.41 3.45 20.70
CA GLU A 98 15.07 4.19 21.76
C GLU A 98 14.53 3.79 23.16
N ARG A 99 15.39 3.87 24.17
CA ARG A 99 15.02 3.54 25.55
C ARG A 99 13.89 4.41 26.10
N SER A 100 13.66 5.58 25.55
CA SER A 100 12.56 6.48 25.86
C SER A 100 11.18 5.93 25.45
N GLU A 101 11.14 5.07 24.45
CA GLU A 101 9.91 4.47 23.91
C GLU A 101 9.54 3.13 24.53
N ARG A 102 10.15 2.78 25.67
CA ARG A 102 9.78 1.54 26.36
C ARG A 102 8.30 1.50 26.70
N ILE A 103 7.64 0.43 26.29
CA ILE A 103 6.21 0.22 26.48
C ILE A 103 5.95 -0.24 27.90
N ARG A 104 6.71 -1.23 28.40
CA ARG A 104 6.54 -1.82 29.72
C ARG A 104 7.87 -2.03 30.43
N THR A 105 7.82 -2.01 31.75
CA THR A 105 8.94 -2.38 32.61
C THR A 105 8.50 -3.47 33.58
N TYR A 106 9.24 -4.58 33.60
CA TYR A 106 9.08 -5.68 34.53
C TYR A 106 10.19 -5.60 35.57
N ASN A 107 9.83 -5.32 36.81
CA ASN A 107 10.78 -5.23 37.92
C ASN A 107 10.60 -6.43 38.84
N PHE A 108 11.47 -7.42 38.69
CA PHE A 108 11.41 -8.66 39.45
C PHE A 108 11.73 -8.46 40.94
N THR A 109 12.64 -7.54 41.27
CA THR A 109 13.01 -7.25 42.66
C THR A 109 11.85 -6.68 43.47
N GLN A 110 11.02 -5.85 42.84
CA GLN A 110 9.86 -5.22 43.50
C GLN A 110 8.54 -5.94 43.17
N GLY A 111 8.57 -7.01 42.39
CA GLY A 111 7.37 -7.76 42.00
C GLY A 111 6.34 -6.94 41.25
N ARG A 112 6.79 -5.90 40.48
CA ARG A 112 5.89 -4.97 39.84
C ARG A 112 6.06 -4.95 38.30
N VAL A 113 4.96 -4.70 37.64
CA VAL A 113 4.93 -4.38 36.19
C VAL A 113 4.33 -2.98 35.99
N SER A 114 4.95 -2.17 35.14
CA SER A 114 4.45 -0.83 34.78
C SER A 114 4.29 -0.71 33.29
N ASP A 115 3.07 -0.32 32.81
CA ASP A 115 2.83 0.05 31.42
C ASP A 115 2.92 1.58 31.29
N HIS A 116 3.92 2.06 30.55
CA HIS A 116 4.23 3.48 30.44
C HIS A 116 3.27 4.25 29.53
N ARG A 117 2.50 3.55 28.67
CA ARG A 117 1.53 4.19 27.77
C ARG A 117 0.33 4.75 28.52
N ILE A 118 -0.10 4.04 29.56
CA ILE A 118 -1.30 4.37 30.34
C ILE A 118 -0.97 4.73 31.79
N GLY A 119 0.32 4.71 32.17
CA GLY A 119 0.76 5.00 33.54
C GLY A 119 0.32 3.95 34.58
N LEU A 120 -0.11 2.76 34.14
CA LEU A 120 -0.57 1.70 35.03
C LEU A 120 0.61 0.98 35.67
N THR A 121 0.54 0.78 36.99
CA THR A 121 1.53 0.01 37.76
C THR A 121 0.85 -1.03 38.64
N LEU A 122 1.20 -2.30 38.44
CA LEU A 122 0.68 -3.45 39.22
C LEU A 122 1.79 -4.08 40.03
N HIS A 123 1.54 -4.34 41.31
CA HIS A 123 2.48 -4.98 42.25
C HIS A 123 2.25 -6.49 42.40
N ARG A 124 1.85 -7.16 41.30
CA ARG A 124 1.55 -8.61 41.26
C ARG A 124 2.19 -9.26 40.02
N LEU A 125 3.48 -8.98 39.79
CA LEU A 125 4.23 -9.51 38.67
C LEU A 125 4.09 -11.03 38.48
N PRO A 126 4.13 -11.90 39.51
CA PRO A 126 3.96 -13.34 39.32
C PRO A 126 2.60 -13.68 38.66
N ALA A 127 1.51 -13.11 39.13
CA ALA A 127 0.17 -13.37 38.57
C ALA A 127 0.06 -12.90 37.10
N VAL A 128 0.70 -11.77 36.79
CA VAL A 128 0.76 -11.26 35.41
C VAL A 128 1.54 -12.23 34.50
N LEU A 129 2.62 -12.83 34.97
CA LEU A 129 3.39 -13.82 34.21
C LEU A 129 2.63 -15.16 34.05
N GLU A 130 1.74 -15.49 34.96
CA GLU A 130 0.84 -16.65 34.90
C GLU A 130 -0.39 -16.40 34.00
N GLY A 131 -0.57 -15.18 33.49
CA GLY A 131 -1.61 -14.84 32.52
C GLY A 131 -2.74 -13.96 33.04
N ASP A 132 -2.67 -13.44 34.30
CA ASP A 132 -3.64 -12.45 34.80
C ASP A 132 -3.37 -11.06 34.19
N LEU A 133 -3.86 -10.88 32.98
CA LEU A 133 -3.65 -9.67 32.15
C LEU A 133 -4.88 -8.75 32.08
N ASN A 134 -6.01 -9.13 32.69
CA ASN A 134 -7.29 -8.46 32.49
C ASN A 134 -7.21 -6.94 32.77
N GLU A 135 -6.64 -6.56 33.92
CA GLU A 135 -6.52 -5.15 34.29
C GLU A 135 -5.67 -4.31 33.29
N ILE A 136 -4.63 -4.94 32.72
CA ILE A 136 -3.79 -4.29 31.71
C ILE A 136 -4.56 -4.14 30.40
N ILE A 137 -5.30 -5.16 29.99
CA ILE A 137 -6.10 -5.17 28.76
C ILE A 137 -7.22 -4.14 28.86
N ASP A 138 -7.95 -4.10 29.97
CA ASP A 138 -9.04 -3.17 30.20
C ASP A 138 -8.54 -1.72 30.19
N GLY A 139 -7.42 -1.45 30.87
CA GLY A 139 -6.79 -0.13 30.86
C GLY A 139 -6.33 0.32 29.47
N LEU A 140 -5.74 -0.58 28.69
CA LEU A 140 -5.31 -0.29 27.31
C LEU A 140 -6.50 -0.09 26.37
N THR A 141 -7.57 -0.87 26.54
CA THR A 141 -8.79 -0.74 25.74
C THR A 141 -9.47 0.59 25.99
N ALA A 142 -9.59 0.99 27.25
CA ALA A 142 -10.15 2.30 27.61
C ALA A 142 -9.30 3.46 27.06
N TRP A 143 -7.98 3.35 27.13
CA TRP A 143 -7.07 4.34 26.58
C TRP A 143 -7.18 4.46 25.05
N ASP A 144 -7.23 3.33 24.33
CA ASP A 144 -7.36 3.30 22.87
C ASP A 144 -8.70 3.87 22.39
N GLN A 145 -9.78 3.54 23.10
CA GLN A 145 -11.11 4.10 22.85
C GLN A 145 -11.13 5.62 23.06
N GLY A 146 -10.53 6.10 24.14
CA GLY A 146 -10.42 7.53 24.43
C GLY A 146 -9.63 8.28 23.34
N ARG A 147 -8.53 7.69 22.86
CA ARG A 147 -7.73 8.26 21.77
C ARG A 147 -8.52 8.33 20.48
N LYS A 148 -9.20 7.26 20.09
CA LYS A 148 -10.03 7.21 18.87
C LYS A 148 -11.17 8.23 18.89
N LEU A 149 -11.78 8.45 20.04
CA LEU A 149 -12.81 9.48 20.22
C LEU A 149 -12.23 10.89 20.09
N ALA A 150 -11.03 11.13 20.58
CA ALA A 150 -10.35 12.42 20.46
C ALA A 150 -9.86 12.71 19.03
N GLU A 151 -9.54 11.69 18.24
CA GLU A 151 -9.09 11.78 16.84
C GLU A 151 -10.26 11.85 15.85
N SER A 152 -11.51 11.52 16.26
CA SER A 152 -12.71 11.64 15.41
C SER A 152 -13.10 13.11 15.27
N PRO A 153 -12.99 13.72 14.08
CA PRO A 153 -13.50 15.08 13.86
C PRO A 153 -15.03 15.07 13.99
N ALA A 154 -15.55 16.06 14.71
CA ALA A 154 -16.99 16.32 14.83
C ALA A 154 -17.59 16.73 13.49
#